data_edb1616a5b68b464221c2cdf291b5151
#
_entry.id   edb1616a5b68b464221c2cdf291b5151
#
_cell.length_a   1.000
_cell.length_b   1.000
_cell.length_c   1.000
_cell.angle_alpha   90.00
_cell.angle_beta   90.00
_cell.angle_gamma   90.00
#
_symmetry.space_group_name_H-M   'P 1'
#
loop_
_entity.id
_entity.type
_entity.pdbx_description
1 polymer ?
#
loop_
_entity_poly.entity_id
_entity_poly.type
_entity_poly.pdbx_seq_one_letter_code
_entity_poly.pdbx_strand_id
1 'polypeptide(L)'
;DSTEEELYFMIDMIHPKNYMLVGDYRQSIYQFKGACPSYILELTQDWDVMTYDLNKNYRNGSRILSFAKDIIKKNGKQYVDYSIPMRGIEGQVIEGEFTNSQIAEAIKNDGHYNDWFVLCRTNNELSSIKSVLEKAGIPCDSFKRAELDAQEFAEAMARDTVKVLTIHTSKGLERKNVVVIGARFYNADERCVSYVAATRAIDKLIWVTNK
;
A
#
# COMPACT_ATOMS: atom_id res chain seq x y z
N ASP A 1 -6.46 1.42 -11.27
CA ASP A 1 -6.69 -0.04 -11.44
C ASP A 1 -7.79 -0.33 -12.47
N SER A 2 -7.92 0.50 -13.49
CA SER A 2 -8.86 0.27 -14.59
C SER A 2 -8.36 -0.81 -15.54
N THR A 3 -9.27 -1.56 -16.13
CA THR A 3 -8.96 -2.48 -17.22
C THR A 3 -8.74 -1.70 -18.52
N GLU A 4 -8.15 -2.33 -19.51
CA GLU A 4 -7.99 -1.74 -20.83
C GLU A 4 -9.34 -1.43 -21.47
N GLU A 5 -10.31 -2.34 -21.32
CA GLU A 5 -11.67 -2.17 -21.85
C GLU A 5 -12.40 -0.99 -21.21
N GLU A 6 -12.25 -0.78 -19.89
CA GLU A 6 -12.84 0.37 -19.19
C GLU A 6 -12.26 1.69 -19.70
N LEU A 7 -10.94 1.76 -19.87
CA LEU A 7 -10.26 2.96 -20.38
C LEU A 7 -10.60 3.21 -21.85
N TYR A 8 -10.60 2.15 -22.69
CA TYR A 8 -11.04 2.23 -24.08
C TYR A 8 -12.48 2.74 -24.18
N PHE A 9 -13.40 2.21 -23.39
CA PHE A 9 -14.79 2.66 -23.37
C PHE A 9 -14.89 4.16 -23.01
N MET A 10 -14.17 4.60 -21.97
CA MET A 10 -14.23 5.98 -21.51
C MET A 10 -13.60 6.98 -22.50
N ILE A 11 -12.49 6.63 -23.12
CA ILE A 11 -11.72 7.55 -23.96
C ILE A 11 -12.15 7.43 -25.43
N ASP A 12 -12.15 6.21 -25.98
CA ASP A 12 -12.32 5.97 -27.39
C ASP A 12 -13.76 5.82 -27.84
N MET A 13 -14.68 5.36 -26.97
CA MET A 13 -16.09 5.24 -27.31
C MET A 13 -16.92 6.44 -26.91
N ILE A 14 -16.69 7.02 -25.73
CA ILE A 14 -17.43 8.20 -25.26
C ILE A 14 -16.91 9.48 -25.93
N HIS A 15 -15.65 9.52 -26.35
CA HIS A 15 -15.00 10.70 -26.95
C HIS A 15 -15.22 12.00 -26.14
N PRO A 16 -14.85 12.05 -24.86
CA PRO A 16 -15.05 13.25 -24.05
C PRO A 16 -14.19 14.39 -24.62
N LYS A 17 -14.75 15.60 -24.69
CA LYS A 17 -14.02 16.78 -25.18
C LYS A 17 -12.76 17.10 -24.38
N ASN A 18 -12.82 16.87 -23.08
CA ASN A 18 -11.70 17.02 -22.15
C ASN A 18 -11.76 15.90 -21.14
N TYR A 19 -10.61 15.34 -20.79
CA TYR A 19 -10.49 14.36 -19.71
C TYR A 19 -9.20 14.58 -18.94
N MET A 20 -9.17 14.14 -17.69
CA MET A 20 -7.99 14.12 -16.85
C MET A 20 -7.90 12.77 -16.18
N LEU A 21 -6.78 12.08 -16.37
CA LEU A 21 -6.47 10.83 -15.70
C LEU A 21 -5.46 11.10 -14.57
N VAL A 22 -5.74 10.57 -13.39
CA VAL A 22 -4.83 10.64 -12.24
C VAL A 22 -4.56 9.23 -11.77
N GLY A 23 -3.29 8.85 -11.69
CA GLY A 23 -2.92 7.50 -11.29
C GLY A 23 -1.44 7.36 -10.97
N ASP A 24 -1.11 6.20 -10.44
CA ASP A 24 0.27 5.76 -10.23
C ASP A 24 0.35 4.27 -10.59
N TYR A 25 0.95 3.96 -11.74
CA TYR A 25 1.09 2.60 -12.23
C TYR A 25 1.93 1.71 -11.31
N ARG A 26 2.82 2.29 -10.48
CA ARG A 26 3.57 1.58 -9.44
C ARG A 26 2.68 1.04 -8.33
N GLN A 27 1.48 1.63 -8.17
CA GLN A 27 0.46 1.21 -7.21
C GLN A 27 -0.65 0.37 -7.86
N SER A 28 -0.47 -0.07 -9.10
CA SER A 28 -1.39 -1.03 -9.73
C SER A 28 -1.16 -2.41 -9.12
N ILE A 29 -2.12 -2.90 -8.36
CA ILE A 29 -2.05 -4.17 -7.62
C ILE A 29 -3.24 -5.10 -7.91
N TYR A 30 -4.06 -4.75 -8.91
CA TYR A 30 -5.22 -5.51 -9.32
C TYR A 30 -5.09 -6.09 -10.74
N GLN A 31 -3.86 -6.37 -11.21
CA GLN A 31 -3.61 -7.00 -12.50
C GLN A 31 -4.34 -8.34 -12.64
N PHE A 32 -4.48 -9.08 -11.53
CA PHE A 32 -5.25 -10.33 -11.50
C PHE A 32 -6.77 -10.13 -11.76
N LYS A 33 -7.25 -8.87 -11.78
CA LYS A 33 -8.61 -8.47 -12.18
C LYS A 33 -8.63 -7.80 -13.56
N GLY A 34 -7.52 -7.83 -14.30
CA GLY A 34 -7.43 -7.22 -15.62
C GLY A 34 -6.95 -5.77 -15.61
N ALA A 35 -6.52 -5.19 -14.45
CA ALA A 35 -5.94 -3.85 -14.46
C ALA A 35 -4.70 -3.80 -15.36
N CYS A 36 -4.68 -2.84 -16.28
CA CYS A 36 -3.65 -2.69 -17.31
C CYS A 36 -2.88 -1.36 -17.12
N PRO A 37 -1.79 -1.33 -16.32
CA PRO A 37 -1.00 -0.13 -16.13
C PRO A 37 -0.25 0.31 -17.39
N SER A 38 0.02 -0.58 -18.35
CA SER A 38 0.71 -0.27 -19.61
C SER A 38 -0.07 0.74 -20.43
N TYR A 39 -1.39 0.66 -20.47
CA TYR A 39 -2.23 1.61 -21.21
C TYR A 39 -2.04 3.06 -20.75
N ILE A 40 -1.94 3.30 -19.43
CA ILE A 40 -1.65 4.65 -18.90
C ILE A 40 -0.24 5.09 -19.29
N LEU A 41 0.74 4.19 -19.30
CA LEU A 41 2.10 4.49 -19.73
C LEU A 41 2.16 4.84 -21.23
N GLU A 42 1.38 4.15 -22.06
CA GLU A 42 1.27 4.44 -23.50
C GLU A 42 0.64 5.81 -23.73
N LEU A 43 -0.45 6.15 -23.02
CA LEU A 43 -1.07 7.48 -23.10
C LEU A 43 -0.12 8.62 -22.74
N THR A 44 0.81 8.41 -21.79
CA THR A 44 1.80 9.46 -21.44
C THR A 44 2.85 9.70 -22.52
N GLN A 45 2.93 8.83 -23.52
CA GLN A 45 3.82 8.98 -24.68
C GLN A 45 3.10 9.62 -25.87
N ASP A 46 1.80 9.82 -25.81
CA ASP A 46 1.02 10.48 -26.83
C ASP A 46 1.30 11.99 -26.79
N TRP A 47 1.62 12.57 -27.95
CA TRP A 47 1.95 13.99 -28.10
C TRP A 47 0.76 14.93 -27.81
N ASP A 48 -0.47 14.44 -27.90
CA ASP A 48 -1.69 15.19 -27.59
C ASP A 48 -2.04 15.19 -26.10
N VAL A 49 -1.31 14.43 -25.26
CA VAL A 49 -1.57 14.30 -23.82
C VAL A 49 -0.56 15.12 -23.03
N MET A 50 -1.04 16.13 -22.29
CA MET A 50 -0.18 16.85 -21.33
C MET A 50 -0.02 16.05 -20.06
N THR A 51 1.23 15.72 -19.70
CA THR A 51 1.57 14.94 -18.51
C THR A 51 2.16 15.83 -17.42
N TYR A 52 1.69 15.68 -16.19
CA TYR A 52 2.18 16.37 -15.01
C TYR A 52 2.58 15.38 -13.93
N ASP A 53 3.80 15.49 -13.41
CA ASP A 53 4.30 14.64 -12.34
C ASP A 53 4.05 15.26 -10.96
N LEU A 54 3.33 14.54 -10.09
CA LEU A 54 3.19 14.87 -8.69
C LEU A 54 4.32 14.22 -7.88
N ASN A 55 5.48 14.85 -7.88
CA ASN A 55 6.70 14.27 -7.33
C ASN A 55 7.02 14.67 -5.87
N LYS A 56 6.13 15.36 -5.17
CA LYS A 56 6.31 15.73 -3.77
C LYS A 56 5.57 14.74 -2.85
N ASN A 57 6.32 14.02 -2.03
CA ASN A 57 5.75 13.06 -1.07
C ASN A 57 5.64 13.70 0.32
N TYR A 58 4.40 13.90 0.77
CA TYR A 58 4.07 14.47 2.08
C TYR A 58 3.64 13.42 3.11
N ARG A 59 3.74 12.12 2.79
CA ARG A 59 3.29 11.00 3.64
C ARG A 59 4.45 10.36 4.38
N ASN A 60 5.39 9.81 3.65
CA ASN A 60 6.38 8.90 4.19
C ASN A 60 7.60 9.65 4.74
N GLY A 61 8.19 9.14 5.82
CA GLY A 61 9.54 9.49 6.20
C GLY A 61 10.54 9.09 5.09
N SER A 62 11.66 9.83 4.99
CA SER A 62 12.59 9.69 3.87
C SER A 62 13.20 8.28 3.75
N ARG A 63 13.46 7.58 4.88
CA ARG A 63 13.98 6.20 4.88
C ARG A 63 12.94 5.21 4.36
N ILE A 64 11.67 5.39 4.73
CA ILE A 64 10.57 4.53 4.26
C ILE A 64 10.38 4.71 2.75
N LEU A 65 10.39 5.95 2.29
CA LEU A 65 10.30 6.25 0.86
C LEU A 65 11.47 5.65 0.08
N SER A 66 12.70 5.77 0.59
CA SER A 66 13.90 5.17 -0.01
C SER A 66 13.77 3.64 -0.11
N PHE A 67 13.33 2.99 0.96
CA PHE A 67 13.08 1.55 0.99
C PHE A 67 12.05 1.12 -0.07
N ALA A 68 10.92 1.83 -0.15
CA ALA A 68 9.90 1.55 -1.16
C ALA A 68 10.43 1.72 -2.59
N LYS A 69 11.22 2.77 -2.84
CA LYS A 69 11.88 3.00 -4.13
C LYS A 69 12.83 1.88 -4.52
N ASP A 70 13.58 1.34 -3.56
CA ASP A 70 14.49 0.22 -3.79
C ASP A 70 13.76 -1.08 -4.19
N ILE A 71 12.52 -1.25 -3.74
CA ILE A 71 11.67 -2.35 -4.17
C ILE A 71 11.25 -2.16 -5.63
N ILE A 72 10.64 -1.01 -5.92
CA ILE A 72 9.95 -0.81 -7.19
C ILE A 72 10.88 -0.58 -8.40
N LYS A 73 12.05 0.00 -8.19
CA LYS A 73 13.05 0.22 -9.27
C LYS A 73 13.49 -1.09 -9.94
N LYS A 74 13.35 -2.24 -9.26
CA LYS A 74 13.65 -3.55 -9.83
C LYS A 74 12.69 -3.98 -10.95
N ASN A 75 11.58 -3.27 -11.14
CA ASN A 75 10.66 -3.48 -12.26
C ASN A 75 11.12 -2.84 -13.58
N GLY A 76 12.23 -2.10 -13.56
CA GLY A 76 12.77 -1.44 -14.75
C GLY A 76 12.72 0.08 -14.68
N LYS A 77 13.29 0.74 -15.69
CA LYS A 77 13.49 2.19 -15.71
C LYS A 77 12.17 2.98 -15.59
N GLN A 78 11.10 2.50 -16.24
CA GLN A 78 9.78 3.13 -16.20
C GLN A 78 9.16 3.14 -14.79
N TYR A 79 9.57 2.23 -13.91
CA TYR A 79 9.05 2.15 -12.53
C TYR A 79 9.87 2.95 -11.51
N VAL A 80 10.90 3.66 -11.93
CA VAL A 80 11.67 4.50 -11.00
C VAL A 80 10.77 5.58 -10.40
N ASP A 81 10.75 5.65 -9.07
CA ASP A 81 10.00 6.65 -8.33
C ASP A 81 10.91 7.86 -8.04
N TYR A 82 10.62 8.98 -8.67
CA TYR A 82 11.35 10.25 -8.52
C TYR A 82 10.77 11.16 -7.43
N SER A 83 9.83 10.68 -6.62
CA SER A 83 9.21 11.50 -5.57
C SER A 83 10.23 11.97 -4.52
N ILE A 84 10.01 13.15 -3.99
CA ILE A 84 10.89 13.84 -3.03
C ILE A 84 10.19 13.87 -1.68
N PRO A 85 10.82 13.40 -0.58
CA PRO A 85 10.22 13.47 0.75
C PRO A 85 10.15 14.91 1.23
N MET A 86 8.96 15.39 1.62
CA MET A 86 8.73 16.79 2.01
C MET A 86 8.49 17.00 3.51
N ARG A 87 8.32 15.92 4.28
CA ARG A 87 7.99 16.06 5.71
C ARG A 87 9.15 16.50 6.61
N GLY A 88 10.41 16.39 6.16
CA GLY A 88 11.59 16.66 6.99
C GLY A 88 11.83 15.61 8.10
N ILE A 89 11.14 14.45 8.05
CA ILE A 89 11.26 13.35 9.01
C ILE A 89 11.90 12.16 8.31
N GLU A 90 12.90 11.53 8.94
CA GLU A 90 13.53 10.33 8.37
C GLU A 90 12.61 9.12 8.36
N GLY A 91 11.85 8.92 9.44
CA GLY A 91 11.13 7.69 9.70
C GLY A 91 12.06 6.53 10.06
N GLN A 92 11.47 5.37 10.35
CA GLN A 92 12.21 4.16 10.74
C GLN A 92 11.83 2.99 9.86
N VAL A 93 12.81 2.24 9.37
CA VAL A 93 12.63 0.95 8.71
C VAL A 93 13.38 -0.10 9.52
N ILE A 94 12.67 -1.15 9.93
CA ILE A 94 13.20 -2.28 10.69
C ILE A 94 12.92 -3.54 9.87
N GLU A 95 13.98 -4.12 9.31
CA GLU A 95 13.89 -5.37 8.54
C GLU A 95 14.40 -6.53 9.39
N GLY A 96 13.72 -7.66 9.33
CA GLY A 96 14.18 -8.85 10.02
C GLY A 96 13.15 -9.96 10.07
N GLU A 97 13.59 -11.08 10.66
CA GLU A 97 12.72 -12.22 10.97
C GLU A 97 12.02 -11.96 12.31
N PHE A 98 10.70 -11.81 12.27
CA PHE A 98 9.90 -11.60 13.47
C PHE A 98 8.81 -12.67 13.57
N THR A 99 8.67 -13.25 14.75
CA THR A 99 7.51 -14.06 15.08
C THR A 99 6.28 -13.19 15.34
N ASN A 100 5.09 -13.72 15.14
CA ASN A 100 3.85 -13.02 15.46
C ASN A 100 3.81 -12.54 16.92
N SER A 101 4.42 -13.28 17.85
CA SER A 101 4.50 -12.90 19.27
C SER A 101 5.40 -11.68 19.48
N GLN A 102 6.53 -11.59 18.81
CA GLN A 102 7.41 -10.40 18.87
C GLN A 102 6.74 -9.16 18.27
N ILE A 103 5.97 -9.34 17.20
CA ILE A 103 5.16 -8.25 16.61
C ILE A 103 4.11 -7.79 17.61
N ALA A 104 3.38 -8.72 18.24
CA ALA A 104 2.38 -8.38 19.25
C ALA A 104 3.00 -7.65 20.45
N GLU A 105 4.16 -8.07 20.92
CA GLU A 105 4.90 -7.41 21.99
C GLU A 105 5.31 -5.98 21.63
N ALA A 106 5.84 -5.76 20.41
CA ALA A 106 6.22 -4.44 19.92
C ALA A 106 5.01 -3.48 19.86
N ILE A 107 3.86 -3.96 19.40
CA ILE A 107 2.62 -3.17 19.35
C ILE A 107 2.10 -2.87 20.75
N LYS A 108 2.14 -3.87 21.66
CA LYS A 108 1.68 -3.71 23.03
C LYS A 108 2.51 -2.69 23.81
N ASN A 109 3.82 -2.70 23.60
CA ASN A 109 4.75 -1.78 24.27
C ASN A 109 4.57 -0.32 23.78
N ASP A 110 4.11 -0.11 22.56
CA ASP A 110 3.79 1.23 22.01
C ASP A 110 2.47 1.77 22.60
N GLY A 111 1.46 0.93 22.77
CA GLY A 111 0.19 1.24 23.45
C GLY A 111 -0.80 2.10 22.67
N HIS A 112 -0.43 2.64 21.49
CA HIS A 112 -1.30 3.46 20.64
C HIS A 112 -1.87 2.62 19.48
N TYR A 113 -2.87 1.78 19.78
CA TYR A 113 -3.33 0.73 18.87
C TYR A 113 -3.86 1.26 17.54
N ASN A 114 -4.55 2.38 17.52
CA ASN A 114 -5.06 2.98 16.27
C ASN A 114 -3.95 3.52 15.37
N ASP A 115 -2.75 3.70 15.86
CA ASP A 115 -1.59 4.14 15.06
C ASP A 115 -0.95 2.98 14.26
N TRP A 116 -1.47 1.74 14.37
CA TRP A 116 -0.90 0.55 13.78
C TRP A 116 -1.74 -0.08 12.68
N PHE A 117 -1.07 -0.38 11.55
CA PHE A 117 -1.49 -1.38 10.58
C PHE A 117 -0.63 -2.62 10.69
N VAL A 118 -1.25 -3.79 10.60
CA VAL A 118 -0.58 -5.06 10.30
C VAL A 118 -1.09 -5.52 8.94
N LEU A 119 -0.24 -5.44 7.93
CA LEU A 119 -0.56 -5.75 6.55
C LEU A 119 -0.05 -7.13 6.17
N CYS A 120 -0.95 -7.99 5.73
CA CYS A 120 -0.66 -9.37 5.36
C CYS A 120 -0.83 -9.58 3.85
N ARG A 121 0.02 -10.42 3.25
CA ARG A 121 -0.12 -10.79 1.83
C ARG A 121 -1.31 -11.71 1.60
N THR A 122 -1.62 -12.59 2.56
CA THR A 122 -2.67 -13.60 2.47
C THR A 122 -3.64 -13.55 3.66
N ASN A 123 -4.84 -14.10 3.47
CA ASN A 123 -5.82 -14.24 4.55
C ASN A 123 -5.36 -15.21 5.65
N ASN A 124 -4.55 -16.20 5.33
CA ASN A 124 -4.01 -17.15 6.33
C ASN A 124 -3.04 -16.44 7.29
N GLU A 125 -2.13 -15.61 6.76
CA GLU A 125 -1.24 -14.78 7.57
C GLU A 125 -2.04 -13.80 8.44
N LEU A 126 -3.07 -13.16 7.87
CA LEU A 126 -3.98 -12.26 8.59
C LEU A 126 -4.65 -12.97 9.75
N SER A 127 -5.24 -14.13 9.54
CA SER A 127 -5.90 -14.91 10.60
C SER A 127 -4.91 -15.34 11.67
N SER A 128 -3.70 -15.72 11.28
CA SER A 128 -2.64 -16.14 12.21
C SER A 128 -2.21 -15.02 13.15
N ILE A 129 -1.85 -13.85 12.59
CA ILE A 129 -1.41 -12.71 13.43
C ILE A 129 -2.56 -12.16 14.28
N LYS A 130 -3.78 -12.07 13.73
CA LYS A 130 -4.97 -11.63 14.46
C LYS A 130 -5.19 -12.46 15.72
N SER A 131 -5.15 -13.79 15.59
CA SER A 131 -5.29 -14.71 16.74
C SER A 131 -4.21 -14.47 17.80
N VAL A 132 -2.98 -14.13 17.42
CA VAL A 132 -1.91 -13.84 18.38
C VAL A 132 -2.13 -12.50 19.07
N LEU A 133 -2.57 -11.46 18.36
CA LEU A 133 -2.91 -10.16 18.94
C LEU A 133 -4.06 -10.28 19.96
N GLU A 134 -5.12 -11.00 19.61
CA GLU A 134 -6.27 -11.24 20.49
C GLU A 134 -5.86 -11.99 21.77
N LYS A 135 -5.03 -13.04 21.64
CA LYS A 135 -4.49 -13.79 22.80
C LYS A 135 -3.58 -12.93 23.69
N ALA A 136 -2.90 -11.95 23.12
CA ALA A 136 -2.08 -10.99 23.86
C ALA A 136 -2.90 -9.86 24.51
N GLY A 137 -4.22 -9.85 24.34
CA GLY A 137 -5.14 -8.82 24.85
C GLY A 137 -5.06 -7.50 24.08
N ILE A 138 -4.60 -7.52 22.82
CA ILE A 138 -4.50 -6.34 21.96
C ILE A 138 -5.78 -6.22 21.14
N PRO A 139 -6.55 -5.13 21.28
CA PRO A 139 -7.75 -4.91 20.49
C PRO A 139 -7.39 -4.76 19.00
N CYS A 140 -8.00 -5.55 18.15
CA CYS A 140 -7.73 -5.50 16.72
C CYS A 140 -8.98 -5.72 15.88
N ASP A 141 -9.08 -4.97 14.78
CA ASP A 141 -10.13 -5.10 13.76
C ASP A 141 -9.55 -5.64 12.45
N SER A 142 -10.34 -6.45 11.78
CA SER A 142 -10.07 -6.83 10.38
C SER A 142 -11.36 -6.78 9.58
N PHE A 143 -11.29 -6.23 8.37
CA PHE A 143 -12.44 -6.11 7.48
C PHE A 143 -12.02 -6.10 6.02
N LYS A 144 -12.97 -6.37 5.14
CA LYS A 144 -12.83 -6.13 3.71
C LYS A 144 -13.62 -4.87 3.37
N ARG A 145 -12.97 -3.93 2.69
CA ARG A 145 -13.56 -2.63 2.36
C ARG A 145 -14.88 -2.75 1.56
N ALA A 146 -15.00 -3.78 0.73
CA ALA A 146 -16.20 -4.03 -0.07
C ALA A 146 -17.41 -4.49 0.75
N GLU A 147 -17.21 -4.87 2.02
CA GLU A 147 -18.26 -5.35 2.92
C GLU A 147 -18.82 -4.24 3.83
N LEU A 148 -18.24 -3.03 3.79
CA LEU A 148 -18.62 -1.90 4.63
C LEU A 148 -19.10 -0.73 3.77
N ASP A 149 -20.15 -0.06 4.23
CA ASP A 149 -20.50 1.25 3.69
C ASP A 149 -19.50 2.34 4.15
N ALA A 150 -19.66 3.57 3.66
CA ALA A 150 -18.73 4.66 3.95
C ALA A 150 -18.68 5.05 5.43
N GLN A 151 -19.83 4.99 6.12
CA GLN A 151 -19.94 5.34 7.53
C GLN A 151 -19.33 4.23 8.40
N GLU A 152 -19.72 2.97 8.18
CA GLU A 152 -19.16 1.79 8.87
C GLU A 152 -17.65 1.73 8.72
N PHE A 153 -17.15 2.04 7.52
CA PHE A 153 -15.72 2.09 7.26
C PHE A 153 -15.03 3.20 8.09
N ALA A 154 -15.60 4.42 8.11
CA ALA A 154 -15.06 5.52 8.90
C ALA A 154 -15.05 5.20 10.41
N GLU A 155 -16.11 4.61 10.92
CA GLU A 155 -16.22 4.17 12.31
C GLU A 155 -15.19 3.08 12.63
N ALA A 156 -15.04 2.07 11.75
CA ALA A 156 -14.05 1.01 11.92
C ALA A 156 -12.62 1.58 11.94
N MET A 157 -12.33 2.57 11.11
CA MET A 157 -11.02 3.22 11.05
C MET A 157 -10.75 4.13 12.26
N ALA A 158 -11.78 4.67 12.92
CA ALA A 158 -11.65 5.57 14.08
C ALA A 158 -11.47 4.82 15.41
N ARG A 159 -11.86 3.55 15.51
CA ARG A 159 -11.73 2.77 16.76
C ARG A 159 -10.26 2.67 17.19
N ASP A 160 -10.02 2.69 18.50
CA ASP A 160 -8.67 2.49 19.05
C ASP A 160 -8.29 1.00 19.04
N THR A 161 -8.05 0.49 17.86
CA THR A 161 -7.70 -0.90 17.59
C THR A 161 -6.63 -0.99 16.54
N VAL A 162 -5.79 -2.00 16.58
CA VAL A 162 -4.87 -2.36 15.49
C VAL A 162 -5.68 -2.80 14.27
N LYS A 163 -5.42 -2.23 13.11
CA LYS A 163 -6.08 -2.66 11.87
C LYS A 163 -5.25 -3.76 11.19
N VAL A 164 -5.76 -4.98 11.20
CA VAL A 164 -5.15 -6.14 10.55
C VAL A 164 -5.81 -6.34 9.20
N LEU A 165 -5.11 -6.02 8.12
CA LEU A 165 -5.67 -5.94 6.78
C LEU A 165 -4.82 -6.74 5.78
N THR A 166 -5.41 -7.12 4.66
CA THR A 166 -4.59 -7.51 3.52
C THR A 166 -3.95 -6.27 2.89
N ILE A 167 -2.80 -6.43 2.24
CA ILE A 167 -2.14 -5.32 1.53
C ILE A 167 -3.11 -4.69 0.51
N HIS A 168 -3.92 -5.49 -0.18
CA HIS A 168 -4.92 -5.01 -1.12
C HIS A 168 -5.99 -4.11 -0.46
N THR A 169 -6.49 -4.50 0.71
CA THR A 169 -7.47 -3.71 1.47
C THR A 169 -6.89 -2.38 1.94
N SER A 170 -5.59 -2.32 2.21
CA SER A 170 -4.92 -1.11 2.70
C SER A 170 -4.66 -0.06 1.61
N LYS A 171 -4.91 -0.36 0.33
CA LYS A 171 -4.69 0.60 -0.75
C LYS A 171 -5.53 1.88 -0.53
N GLY A 172 -4.87 3.03 -0.61
CA GLY A 172 -5.48 4.34 -0.34
C GLY A 172 -5.50 4.73 1.15
N LEU A 173 -5.10 3.83 2.05
CA LEU A 173 -5.02 4.10 3.49
C LEU A 173 -3.56 4.37 3.92
N GLU A 174 -3.40 4.86 5.15
CA GLU A 174 -2.08 5.09 5.76
C GLU A 174 -2.16 5.05 7.29
N ARG A 175 -1.04 4.73 7.95
CA ARG A 175 -0.90 4.77 9.42
C ARG A 175 0.53 5.14 9.80
N LYS A 176 0.71 5.66 11.03
CA LYS A 176 2.03 6.01 11.56
C LYS A 176 2.96 4.82 11.53
N ASN A 177 2.50 3.68 12.04
CA ASN A 177 3.28 2.46 12.19
C ASN A 177 2.67 1.34 11.34
N VAL A 178 3.48 0.67 10.55
CA VAL A 178 3.02 -0.44 9.69
C VAL A 178 3.95 -1.63 9.86
N VAL A 179 3.36 -2.79 10.07
CA VAL A 179 4.02 -4.09 9.97
C VAL A 179 3.61 -4.74 8.65
N VAL A 180 4.55 -5.25 7.89
CA VAL A 180 4.27 -5.98 6.64
C VAL A 180 4.72 -7.42 6.78
N ILE A 181 3.78 -8.36 6.59
CA ILE A 181 4.00 -9.81 6.71
C ILE A 181 3.74 -10.46 5.34
N GLY A 182 4.62 -11.39 4.94
CA GLY A 182 4.45 -12.21 3.76
C GLY A 182 4.68 -11.48 2.44
N ALA A 183 5.33 -10.33 2.44
CA ALA A 183 5.67 -9.61 1.21
C ALA A 183 6.55 -10.46 0.29
N ARG A 184 6.33 -10.32 -1.02
CA ARG A 184 6.98 -11.12 -2.06
C ARG A 184 7.61 -10.22 -3.12
N PHE A 185 8.63 -10.74 -3.83
CA PHE A 185 9.42 -9.96 -4.79
C PHE A 185 9.72 -10.69 -6.09
N TYR A 186 9.15 -11.89 -6.31
CA TYR A 186 9.53 -12.77 -7.40
C TYR A 186 9.14 -12.28 -8.80
N ASN A 187 8.14 -11.41 -8.91
CA ASN A 187 7.73 -10.79 -10.18
C ASN A 187 7.42 -9.30 -10.02
N ALA A 188 7.08 -8.63 -11.13
CA ALA A 188 6.78 -7.20 -11.15
C ALA A 188 5.53 -6.85 -10.32
N ASP A 189 4.49 -7.67 -10.39
CA ASP A 189 3.22 -7.45 -9.70
C ASP A 189 3.41 -7.53 -8.18
N GLU A 190 4.13 -8.55 -7.68
CA GLU A 190 4.43 -8.69 -6.26
C GLU A 190 5.30 -7.54 -5.74
N ARG A 191 6.20 -6.99 -6.58
CA ARG A 191 6.95 -5.79 -6.20
C ARG A 191 6.06 -4.55 -6.15
N CYS A 192 5.05 -4.41 -7.01
CA CYS A 192 4.03 -3.36 -6.89
C CYS A 192 3.22 -3.52 -5.59
N VAL A 193 2.79 -4.74 -5.25
CA VAL A 193 2.10 -5.04 -3.98
C VAL A 193 2.99 -4.67 -2.78
N SER A 194 4.27 -5.03 -2.82
CA SER A 194 5.24 -4.71 -1.76
C SER A 194 5.52 -3.20 -1.66
N TYR A 195 5.61 -2.49 -2.79
CA TYR A 195 5.73 -1.03 -2.82
C TYR A 195 4.51 -0.35 -2.18
N VAL A 196 3.29 -0.81 -2.53
CA VAL A 196 2.06 -0.32 -1.89
C VAL A 196 2.11 -0.55 -0.38
N ALA A 197 2.47 -1.75 0.07
CA ALA A 197 2.55 -2.06 1.50
C ALA A 197 3.52 -1.13 2.25
N ALA A 198 4.74 -0.94 1.73
CA ALA A 198 5.76 -0.08 2.32
C ALA A 198 5.30 1.38 2.41
N THR A 199 4.66 1.89 1.34
CA THR A 199 4.19 3.28 1.27
C THR A 199 2.94 3.57 2.12
N ARG A 200 2.39 2.59 2.82
CA ARG A 200 1.32 2.82 3.83
C ARG A 200 1.87 3.39 5.13
N ALA A 201 3.15 3.19 5.43
CA ALA A 201 3.79 3.67 6.64
C ALA A 201 4.13 5.16 6.56
N ILE A 202 3.81 5.90 7.62
CA ILE A 202 4.13 7.31 7.74
C ILE A 202 5.49 7.49 8.44
N ASP A 203 5.65 6.90 9.64
CA ASP A 203 6.79 7.13 10.53
C ASP A 203 7.62 5.87 10.81
N LYS A 204 6.97 4.68 10.89
CA LYS A 204 7.66 3.42 11.18
C LYS A 204 7.18 2.29 10.28
N LEU A 205 8.10 1.57 9.68
CA LEU A 205 7.87 0.36 8.90
C LEU A 205 8.64 -0.80 9.54
N ILE A 206 7.94 -1.85 9.94
CA ILE A 206 8.52 -3.15 10.31
C ILE A 206 8.28 -4.10 9.15
N TRP A 207 9.35 -4.52 8.51
CA TRP A 207 9.32 -5.40 7.35
C TRP A 207 9.75 -6.80 7.75
N VAL A 208 8.78 -7.72 7.79
CA VAL A 208 9.04 -9.11 8.16
C VAL A 208 9.59 -9.86 6.95
N THR A 209 10.86 -10.27 7.07
CA THR A 209 11.49 -11.13 6.08
C THR A 209 11.20 -12.59 6.41
N ASN A 210 10.72 -13.35 5.42
CA ASN A 210 10.55 -14.80 5.56
C ASN A 210 11.90 -15.50 5.28
N LYS A 211 12.16 -16.59 5.99
CA LYS A 211 13.20 -17.55 5.63
C LYS A 211 12.93 -18.20 4.30
#